data_9ff3de0a7bcbcdd7ca33e015fcce6965
#
_entry.id   9ff3de0a7bcbcdd7ca33e015fcce6965
#
_cell.length_a   1.000
_cell.length_b   1.000
_cell.length_c   1.000
_cell.angle_alpha   90.00
_cell.angle_beta   90.00
_cell.angle_gamma   90.00
#
_symmetry.space_group_name_H-M   'P 1'
#
loop_
_entity.id
_entity.type
_entity.pdbx_description
1 polymer ?
#
loop_
_entity_poly.entity_id
_entity_poly.type
_entity_poly.pdbx_seq_one_letter_code
_entity_poly.pdbx_strand_id
1 'polypeptide(L)'
;MSKIAFIFPGQGAQKAGMGKDFYENSKTAAEVIDRASELLGLDMKALCFEENDLLDQTEYTQAALVTVCMAMEKVLRERGLAPDVTAGLSLGEYCAIASAGGMSKENAITTVRKRGILMQNAVPGGQGAMAAVLGLDAGKIEEVLADRSGVMIANYNCPGQIVITGWKEDVEQAADALKEAGAKRVLPLNVSGPFHSSLLEQAGEELGKELEQVDFSDLQIPYVTNVTAEYVTDITKTKELLARQVASSVRWQQSMELLISDGVDTFVEIGPGRTLAGFLRKINREVKVYNVGTWEDVDKVVNELC
;
A
#
# COMPACT_ATOMS: atom_id res chain seq x y z
N MET A 1 0.11 -25.85 -11.86
CA MET A 1 1.18 -24.89 -11.51
C MET A 1 0.66 -24.01 -10.41
N SER A 2 1.51 -23.60 -9.48
CA SER A 2 1.15 -22.63 -8.43
C SER A 2 0.82 -21.29 -9.08
N LYS A 3 -0.23 -20.61 -8.63
CA LYS A 3 -0.58 -19.28 -9.11
C LYS A 3 -0.04 -18.24 -8.12
N ILE A 4 0.83 -17.37 -8.60
CA ILE A 4 1.64 -16.47 -7.78
C ILE A 4 1.08 -15.05 -7.83
N ALA A 5 0.86 -14.44 -6.66
CA ALA A 5 0.57 -13.02 -6.53
C ALA A 5 1.79 -12.26 -5.96
N PHE A 6 2.18 -11.16 -6.58
CA PHE A 6 3.05 -10.18 -5.94
C PHE A 6 2.20 -9.17 -5.19
N ILE A 7 2.54 -8.93 -3.92
CA ILE A 7 1.84 -7.98 -3.07
C ILE A 7 2.81 -6.96 -2.51
N PHE A 8 2.37 -5.69 -2.45
CA PHE A 8 3.21 -4.56 -2.08
C PHE A 8 2.66 -3.83 -0.86
N PRO A 9 3.49 -3.57 0.18
CA PRO A 9 3.04 -2.92 1.40
C PRO A 9 2.66 -1.46 1.19
N GLY A 10 1.90 -0.94 2.13
CA GLY A 10 1.55 0.48 2.24
C GLY A 10 2.41 1.23 3.25
N GLN A 11 2.03 2.48 3.50
CA GLN A 11 2.64 3.34 4.51
C GLN A 11 2.57 2.67 5.89
N GLY A 12 3.64 2.83 6.68
CA GLY A 12 3.85 2.14 7.95
C GLY A 12 4.83 0.96 7.87
N ALA A 13 5.23 0.57 6.64
CA ALA A 13 6.25 -0.45 6.43
C ALA A 13 7.68 0.14 6.35
N GLN A 14 7.82 1.45 6.15
CA GLN A 14 9.10 2.14 6.02
C GLN A 14 9.97 1.99 7.27
N LYS A 15 11.26 1.90 7.05
CA LYS A 15 12.28 1.91 8.10
C LYS A 15 13.62 2.38 7.53
N ALA A 16 14.43 3.04 8.32
CA ALA A 16 15.81 3.35 7.94
C ALA A 16 16.59 2.06 7.61
N GLY A 17 17.43 2.13 6.60
CA GLY A 17 18.16 0.98 6.06
C GLY A 17 17.43 0.18 5.00
N MET A 18 16.14 0.45 4.71
CA MET A 18 15.39 -0.29 3.69
C MET A 18 16.01 -0.14 2.30
N GLY A 19 16.23 -1.27 1.62
CA GLY A 19 16.78 -1.32 0.26
C GLY A 19 18.27 -1.07 0.14
N LYS A 20 18.99 -0.77 1.23
CA LYS A 20 20.44 -0.54 1.21
C LYS A 20 21.21 -1.76 0.73
N ASP A 21 20.88 -2.91 1.25
CA ASP A 21 21.47 -4.19 0.86
C ASP A 21 21.20 -4.55 -0.61
N PHE A 22 20.03 -4.21 -1.13
CA PHE A 22 19.75 -4.33 -2.57
C PHE A 22 20.60 -3.38 -3.42
N TYR A 23 20.75 -2.13 -2.97
CA TYR A 23 21.60 -1.15 -3.63
C TYR A 23 23.05 -1.60 -3.72
N GLU A 24 23.59 -2.16 -2.63
CA GLU A 24 24.97 -2.61 -2.54
C GLU A 24 25.26 -3.91 -3.33
N ASN A 25 24.25 -4.78 -3.53
CA ASN A 25 24.43 -6.10 -4.13
C ASN A 25 23.85 -6.23 -5.56
N SER A 26 23.10 -5.24 -6.05
CA SER A 26 22.48 -5.27 -7.38
C SER A 26 22.61 -3.95 -8.09
N LYS A 27 23.31 -3.97 -9.23
CA LYS A 27 23.40 -2.80 -10.13
C LYS A 27 22.02 -2.32 -10.57
N THR A 28 21.11 -3.26 -10.86
CA THR A 28 19.75 -2.98 -11.29
C THR A 28 18.93 -2.29 -10.20
N ALA A 29 19.06 -2.72 -8.95
CA ALA A 29 18.41 -2.04 -7.82
C ALA A 29 19.00 -0.65 -7.60
N ALA A 30 20.33 -0.50 -7.70
CA ALA A 30 21.00 0.79 -7.58
C ALA A 30 20.52 1.77 -8.66
N GLU A 31 20.40 1.34 -9.91
CA GLU A 31 19.87 2.16 -11.02
C GLU A 31 18.46 2.70 -10.74
N VAL A 32 17.56 1.91 -10.13
CA VAL A 32 16.20 2.37 -9.77
C VAL A 32 16.29 3.46 -8.70
N ILE A 33 17.09 3.27 -7.66
CA ILE A 33 17.21 4.21 -6.53
C ILE A 33 17.90 5.51 -6.97
N ASP A 34 18.98 5.41 -7.76
CA ASP A 34 19.68 6.59 -8.30
C ASP A 34 18.75 7.35 -9.28
N ARG A 35 18.01 6.64 -10.12
CA ARG A 35 17.04 7.26 -11.03
C ARG A 35 15.93 7.98 -10.28
N ALA A 36 15.42 7.41 -9.18
CA ALA A 36 14.44 8.07 -8.33
C ALA A 36 15.01 9.37 -7.72
N SER A 37 16.29 9.38 -7.32
CA SER A 37 16.95 10.59 -6.83
C SER A 37 16.96 11.70 -7.88
N GLU A 38 17.31 11.37 -9.13
CA GLU A 38 17.30 12.32 -10.25
C GLU A 38 15.89 12.88 -10.53
N LEU A 39 14.88 11.99 -10.60
CA LEU A 39 13.50 12.36 -10.94
C LEU A 39 12.86 13.25 -9.89
N LEU A 40 13.15 13.00 -8.62
CA LEU A 40 12.51 13.69 -7.50
C LEU A 40 13.34 14.88 -6.98
N GLY A 41 14.60 15.00 -7.38
CA GLY A 41 15.52 15.98 -6.81
C GLY A 41 15.78 15.73 -5.31
N LEU A 42 15.72 14.47 -4.86
CA LEU A 42 15.90 14.05 -3.48
C LEU A 42 17.09 13.10 -3.37
N ASP A 43 17.83 13.15 -2.27
CA ASP A 43 18.80 12.09 -1.96
C ASP A 43 18.06 10.86 -1.41
N MET A 44 17.69 9.95 -2.32
CA MET A 44 16.96 8.74 -1.96
C MET A 44 17.78 7.79 -1.08
N LYS A 45 19.11 7.84 -1.18
CA LYS A 45 20.01 7.03 -0.31
C LYS A 45 19.96 7.54 1.11
N ALA A 46 20.17 8.84 1.31
CA ALA A 46 20.03 9.43 2.64
C ALA A 46 18.62 9.21 3.21
N LEU A 47 17.57 9.38 2.39
CA LEU A 47 16.19 9.21 2.81
C LEU A 47 15.86 7.76 3.23
N CYS A 48 16.33 6.76 2.47
CA CYS A 48 15.97 5.36 2.70
C CYS A 48 16.94 4.60 3.61
N PHE A 49 18.25 4.97 3.58
CA PHE A 49 19.29 4.16 4.23
C PHE A 49 19.71 4.67 5.60
N GLU A 50 19.43 5.94 5.90
CA GLU A 50 19.88 6.60 7.12
C GLU A 50 18.68 6.95 8.02
N GLU A 51 18.91 7.06 9.33
CA GLU A 51 17.93 7.60 10.27
C GLU A 51 17.71 9.09 9.96
N ASN A 52 16.46 9.48 9.75
CA ASN A 52 16.08 10.86 9.48
C ASN A 52 14.60 11.12 9.79
N ASP A 53 14.22 12.38 10.00
CA ASP A 53 12.85 12.79 10.34
C ASP A 53 11.92 12.91 9.12
N LEU A 54 12.47 12.81 7.90
CA LEU A 54 11.68 12.95 6.67
C LEU A 54 10.96 11.66 6.30
N LEU A 55 11.56 10.50 6.61
CA LEU A 55 11.04 9.20 6.19
C LEU A 55 9.61 8.93 6.69
N ASP A 56 9.22 9.50 7.83
CA ASP A 56 7.87 9.37 8.40
C ASP A 56 6.87 10.44 7.92
N GLN A 57 7.32 11.41 7.13
CA GLN A 57 6.44 12.38 6.51
C GLN A 57 5.84 11.77 5.23
N THR A 58 4.52 11.79 5.11
CA THR A 58 3.77 11.08 4.05
C THR A 58 4.30 11.34 2.64
N GLU A 59 4.63 12.57 2.32
CA GLU A 59 5.14 12.95 1.01
C GLU A 59 6.50 12.30 0.66
N TYR A 60 7.34 12.02 1.66
CA TYR A 60 8.62 11.31 1.50
C TYR A 60 8.44 9.80 1.65
N THR A 61 7.64 9.36 2.62
CA THR A 61 7.36 7.94 2.86
C THR A 61 6.88 7.23 1.59
N GLN A 62 5.91 7.84 0.87
CA GLN A 62 5.32 7.21 -0.31
C GLN A 62 6.35 7.02 -1.42
N ALA A 63 7.14 8.06 -1.71
CA ALA A 63 8.19 7.97 -2.73
C ALA A 63 9.29 6.97 -2.35
N ALA A 64 9.72 6.96 -1.07
CA ALA A 64 10.73 6.05 -0.57
C ALA A 64 10.29 4.58 -0.67
N LEU A 65 9.09 4.25 -0.19
CA LEU A 65 8.56 2.89 -0.24
C LEU A 65 8.39 2.38 -1.67
N VAL A 66 7.78 3.16 -2.56
CA VAL A 66 7.58 2.73 -3.95
C VAL A 66 8.93 2.55 -4.64
N THR A 67 9.90 3.43 -4.44
CA THR A 67 11.24 3.28 -5.01
C THR A 67 11.89 1.97 -4.57
N VAL A 68 11.89 1.69 -3.27
CA VAL A 68 12.51 0.47 -2.72
C VAL A 68 11.77 -0.79 -3.19
N CYS A 69 10.44 -0.81 -3.14
CA CYS A 69 9.64 -1.94 -3.63
C CYS A 69 9.91 -2.21 -5.13
N MET A 70 10.00 -1.17 -5.96
CA MET A 70 10.28 -1.32 -7.39
C MET A 70 11.71 -1.77 -7.67
N ALA A 71 12.68 -1.37 -6.84
CA ALA A 71 14.05 -1.87 -6.92
C ALA A 71 14.12 -3.37 -6.60
N MET A 72 13.43 -3.81 -5.53
CA MET A 72 13.34 -5.21 -5.13
C MET A 72 12.61 -6.06 -6.18
N GLU A 73 11.47 -5.57 -6.68
CA GLU A 73 10.67 -6.26 -7.71
C GLU A 73 11.48 -6.47 -9.00
N LYS A 74 12.23 -5.45 -9.43
CA LYS A 74 13.06 -5.54 -10.64
C LYS A 74 14.13 -6.64 -10.51
N VAL A 75 14.74 -6.79 -9.33
CA VAL A 75 15.70 -7.88 -9.05
C VAL A 75 15.03 -9.25 -9.16
N LEU A 76 13.85 -9.43 -8.57
CA LEU A 76 13.12 -10.70 -8.66
C LEU A 76 12.78 -11.08 -10.11
N ARG A 77 12.34 -10.09 -10.91
CA ARG A 77 12.07 -10.30 -12.34
C ARG A 77 13.32 -10.74 -13.10
N GLU A 78 14.47 -10.13 -12.84
CA GLU A 78 15.74 -10.53 -13.45
C GLU A 78 16.18 -11.94 -13.06
N ARG A 79 15.78 -12.40 -11.88
CA ARG A 79 16.00 -13.76 -11.40
C ARG A 79 14.97 -14.78 -11.94
N GLY A 80 14.05 -14.34 -12.80
CA GLY A 80 13.06 -15.20 -13.46
C GLY A 80 11.74 -15.36 -12.70
N LEU A 81 11.57 -14.76 -11.53
CA LEU A 81 10.32 -14.84 -10.78
C LEU A 81 9.31 -13.81 -11.30
N ALA A 82 8.15 -14.27 -11.71
CA ALA A 82 7.07 -13.47 -12.26
C ALA A 82 5.73 -13.82 -11.61
N PRO A 83 4.85 -12.83 -11.35
CA PRO A 83 3.51 -13.08 -10.84
C PRO A 83 2.50 -13.32 -11.96
N ASP A 84 1.40 -13.99 -11.61
CA ASP A 84 0.20 -14.11 -12.43
C ASP A 84 -0.77 -12.95 -12.20
N VAL A 85 -0.67 -12.30 -11.04
CA VAL A 85 -1.49 -11.15 -10.63
C VAL A 85 -0.75 -10.31 -9.61
N THR A 86 -1.12 -9.03 -9.51
CA THR A 86 -0.52 -8.13 -8.52
C THR A 86 -1.59 -7.43 -7.68
N ALA A 87 -1.24 -7.09 -6.44
CA ALA A 87 -2.05 -6.24 -5.56
C ALA A 87 -1.14 -5.41 -4.66
N GLY A 88 -1.62 -4.27 -4.18
CA GLY A 88 -0.87 -3.43 -3.28
C GLY A 88 -1.79 -2.69 -2.31
N LEU A 89 -1.34 -2.49 -1.08
CA LEU A 89 -2.11 -1.80 -0.06
C LEU A 89 -1.88 -0.29 -0.18
N SER A 90 -2.93 0.48 -0.48
CA SER A 90 -2.88 1.94 -0.61
C SER A 90 -1.80 2.39 -1.61
N LEU A 91 -0.71 3.01 -1.18
CA LEU A 91 0.40 3.38 -2.07
C LEU A 91 1.02 2.17 -2.82
N GLY A 92 0.95 0.98 -2.23
CA GLY A 92 1.43 -0.24 -2.86
C GLY A 92 0.68 -0.61 -4.16
N GLU A 93 -0.54 -0.10 -4.37
CA GLU A 93 -1.28 -0.29 -5.63
C GLU A 93 -0.53 0.30 -6.84
N TYR A 94 0.25 1.37 -6.66
CA TYR A 94 1.12 1.92 -7.71
C TYR A 94 2.24 0.94 -8.09
N CYS A 95 2.82 0.26 -7.10
CA CYS A 95 3.77 -0.83 -7.36
C CYS A 95 3.09 -1.99 -8.11
N ALA A 96 1.88 -2.36 -7.71
CA ALA A 96 1.12 -3.42 -8.35
C ALA A 96 0.82 -3.10 -9.83
N ILE A 97 0.38 -1.88 -10.13
CA ILE A 97 0.11 -1.41 -11.50
C ILE A 97 1.41 -1.39 -12.33
N ALA A 98 2.52 -0.90 -11.77
CA ALA A 98 3.80 -0.89 -12.46
C ALA A 98 4.33 -2.32 -12.72
N SER A 99 4.23 -3.21 -11.74
CA SER A 99 4.59 -4.62 -11.90
C SER A 99 3.69 -5.36 -12.89
N ALA A 100 2.43 -4.95 -13.02
CA ALA A 100 1.50 -5.46 -14.04
C ALA A 100 1.74 -4.90 -15.45
N GLY A 101 2.67 -3.95 -15.62
CA GLY A 101 3.00 -3.32 -16.90
C GLY A 101 2.14 -2.10 -17.23
N GLY A 102 1.21 -1.70 -16.37
CA GLY A 102 0.27 -0.62 -16.61
C GLY A 102 0.87 0.78 -16.54
N MET A 103 2.02 0.96 -15.88
CA MET A 103 2.79 2.21 -15.88
C MET A 103 4.29 1.93 -15.72
N SER A 104 5.13 2.90 -16.06
CA SER A 104 6.57 2.78 -15.78
C SER A 104 6.86 2.93 -14.28
N LYS A 105 7.99 2.38 -13.82
CA LYS A 105 8.45 2.55 -12.43
C LYS A 105 8.67 4.03 -12.10
N GLU A 106 9.20 4.77 -13.06
CA GLU A 106 9.43 6.22 -12.98
C GLU A 106 8.11 6.98 -12.76
N ASN A 107 7.08 6.64 -13.54
CA ASN A 107 5.75 7.23 -13.39
C ASN A 107 5.13 6.86 -12.02
N ALA A 108 5.28 5.62 -11.55
CA ALA A 108 4.80 5.22 -10.23
C ALA A 108 5.48 6.05 -9.13
N ILE A 109 6.82 6.19 -9.16
CA ILE A 109 7.62 6.94 -8.18
C ILE A 109 7.23 8.43 -8.18
N THR A 110 7.15 9.07 -9.34
CA THR A 110 6.84 10.51 -9.43
C THR A 110 5.39 10.79 -9.03
N THR A 111 4.45 9.91 -9.41
CA THR A 111 3.04 10.07 -9.08
C THR A 111 2.78 9.92 -7.58
N VAL A 112 3.41 8.93 -6.91
CA VAL A 112 3.20 8.78 -5.45
C VAL A 112 3.84 9.92 -4.66
N ARG A 113 4.89 10.57 -5.17
CA ARG A 113 5.42 11.80 -4.56
C ARG A 113 4.36 12.90 -4.56
N LYS A 114 3.70 13.15 -5.70
CA LYS A 114 2.59 14.10 -5.83
C LYS A 114 1.41 13.70 -4.94
N ARG A 115 1.02 12.42 -4.97
CA ARG A 115 -0.03 11.87 -4.12
C ARG A 115 0.26 12.11 -2.64
N GLY A 116 1.47 11.85 -2.18
CA GLY A 116 1.90 12.07 -0.80
C GLY A 116 1.77 13.53 -0.37
N ILE A 117 2.19 14.47 -1.24
CA ILE A 117 2.06 15.92 -1.00
C ILE A 117 0.58 16.31 -0.89
N LEU A 118 -0.27 15.87 -1.82
CA LEU A 118 -1.70 16.18 -1.80
C LEU A 118 -2.38 15.63 -0.55
N MET A 119 -2.11 14.37 -0.19
CA MET A 119 -2.69 13.74 0.99
C MET A 119 -2.21 14.38 2.31
N GLN A 120 -0.93 14.74 2.39
CA GLN A 120 -0.38 15.39 3.58
C GLN A 120 -0.99 16.78 3.84
N ASN A 121 -1.31 17.50 2.78
CA ASN A 121 -1.85 18.86 2.84
C ASN A 121 -3.38 18.94 2.76
N ALA A 122 -4.07 17.81 2.63
CA ALA A 122 -5.52 17.78 2.43
C ALA A 122 -6.31 18.32 3.62
N VAL A 123 -5.80 18.09 4.83
CA VAL A 123 -6.43 18.53 6.09
C VAL A 123 -5.37 19.22 6.95
N PRO A 124 -5.68 20.36 7.61
CA PRO A 124 -4.75 21.02 8.50
C PRO A 124 -4.20 20.06 9.56
N GLY A 125 -2.91 20.18 9.85
CA GLY A 125 -2.22 19.26 10.77
C GLY A 125 -2.91 19.14 12.13
N GLY A 126 -3.09 17.91 12.58
CA GLY A 126 -3.69 17.59 13.87
C GLY A 126 -5.23 17.61 13.94
N GLN A 127 -5.93 17.95 12.85
CA GLN A 127 -7.40 17.92 12.81
C GLN A 127 -7.97 16.56 12.37
N GLY A 128 -7.20 15.77 11.64
CA GLY A 128 -7.58 14.42 11.25
C GLY A 128 -6.88 13.36 12.11
N ALA A 129 -7.47 12.16 12.18
CA ALA A 129 -6.89 11.01 12.87
C ALA A 129 -7.25 9.70 12.22
N MET A 130 -6.46 8.66 12.55
CA MET A 130 -6.76 7.26 12.24
C MET A 130 -6.52 6.39 13.46
N ALA A 131 -7.29 5.32 13.59
CA ALA A 131 -7.11 4.35 14.67
C ALA A 131 -7.33 2.91 14.17
N ALA A 132 -6.49 1.98 14.64
CA ALA A 132 -6.64 0.56 14.39
C ALA A 132 -7.57 -0.08 15.44
N VAL A 133 -8.68 -0.65 14.99
CA VAL A 133 -9.66 -1.39 15.80
C VAL A 133 -9.28 -2.86 15.75
N LEU A 134 -9.03 -3.46 16.90
CA LEU A 134 -8.58 -4.84 17.03
C LEU A 134 -9.61 -5.71 17.73
N GLY A 135 -9.88 -6.88 17.17
CA GLY A 135 -10.68 -7.94 17.79
C GLY A 135 -12.18 -7.70 17.75
N LEU A 136 -12.65 -6.84 16.86
CA LEU A 136 -14.07 -6.64 16.56
C LEU A 136 -14.32 -6.95 15.08
N ASP A 137 -15.49 -7.48 14.79
CA ASP A 137 -15.94 -7.82 13.44
C ASP A 137 -16.26 -6.55 12.62
N ALA A 138 -16.03 -6.60 11.30
CA ALA A 138 -16.25 -5.46 10.40
C ALA A 138 -17.71 -4.98 10.41
N GLY A 139 -18.67 -5.90 10.35
CA GLY A 139 -20.11 -5.57 10.38
C GLY A 139 -20.51 -4.87 11.67
N LYS A 140 -19.90 -5.25 12.81
CA LYS A 140 -20.16 -4.56 14.08
C LYS A 140 -19.56 -3.16 14.13
N ILE A 141 -18.39 -2.96 13.49
CA ILE A 141 -17.79 -1.63 13.35
C ILE A 141 -18.67 -0.76 12.45
N GLU A 142 -19.10 -1.27 11.31
CA GLU A 142 -20.02 -0.57 10.40
C GLU A 142 -21.31 -0.14 11.11
N GLU A 143 -21.91 -1.02 11.92
CA GLU A 143 -23.09 -0.71 12.73
C GLU A 143 -22.84 0.45 13.71
N VAL A 144 -21.73 0.43 14.43
CA VAL A 144 -21.35 1.49 15.39
C VAL A 144 -21.09 2.83 14.69
N LEU A 145 -20.57 2.79 13.45
CA LEU A 145 -20.26 3.99 12.67
C LEU A 145 -21.43 4.52 11.84
N ALA A 146 -22.52 3.76 11.66
CA ALA A 146 -23.61 4.09 10.72
C ALA A 146 -24.21 5.48 10.93
N ASP A 147 -24.35 5.92 12.18
CA ASP A 147 -24.93 7.22 12.53
C ASP A 147 -23.86 8.32 12.80
N ARG A 148 -22.60 8.08 12.39
CA ARG A 148 -21.45 8.98 12.64
C ARG A 148 -20.90 9.53 11.33
N SER A 149 -21.20 10.79 11.01
CA SER A 149 -20.81 11.39 9.72
C SER A 149 -19.32 11.79 9.62
N GLY A 150 -18.64 11.98 10.74
CA GLY A 150 -17.26 12.48 10.79
C GLY A 150 -16.18 11.40 10.82
N VAL A 151 -16.56 10.11 10.82
CA VAL A 151 -15.65 8.96 10.88
C VAL A 151 -16.13 7.84 9.96
N MET A 152 -15.20 7.14 9.32
CA MET A 152 -15.48 6.01 8.44
C MET A 152 -14.38 4.95 8.52
N ILE A 153 -14.59 3.81 7.87
CA ILE A 153 -13.56 2.79 7.73
C ILE A 153 -12.57 3.20 6.64
N ALA A 154 -11.30 3.28 7.00
CA ALA A 154 -10.19 3.51 6.08
C ALA A 154 -9.70 2.20 5.43
N ASN A 155 -9.51 1.14 6.23
CA ASN A 155 -8.95 -0.12 5.75
C ASN A 155 -9.67 -1.32 6.36
N TYR A 156 -10.07 -2.23 5.50
CA TYR A 156 -10.40 -3.61 5.86
C TYR A 156 -9.12 -4.46 5.69
N ASN A 157 -8.30 -4.57 6.75
CA ASN A 157 -6.98 -5.21 6.63
C ASN A 157 -7.06 -6.75 6.67
N CYS A 158 -7.75 -7.29 7.65
CA CYS A 158 -7.98 -8.72 7.83
C CYS A 158 -9.03 -8.95 8.93
N PRO A 159 -9.56 -10.16 9.11
CA PRO A 159 -10.48 -10.48 10.19
C PRO A 159 -9.97 -9.98 11.55
N GLY A 160 -10.76 -9.15 12.20
CA GLY A 160 -10.45 -8.56 13.50
C GLY A 160 -9.36 -7.46 13.48
N GLN A 161 -9.07 -6.87 12.32
CA GLN A 161 -8.20 -5.69 12.22
C GLN A 161 -8.70 -4.74 11.13
N ILE A 162 -9.37 -3.69 11.56
CA ILE A 162 -9.98 -2.63 10.73
C ILE A 162 -9.34 -1.30 11.14
N VAL A 163 -9.16 -0.38 10.22
CA VAL A 163 -8.71 0.99 10.51
C VAL A 163 -9.86 1.95 10.27
N ILE A 164 -10.13 2.82 11.25
CA ILE A 164 -11.07 3.93 11.13
C ILE A 164 -10.33 5.24 10.92
N THR A 165 -10.97 6.21 10.29
CA THR A 165 -10.39 7.49 9.86
C THR A 165 -11.46 8.59 9.88
N GLY A 166 -11.05 9.84 10.10
CA GLY A 166 -11.97 10.99 10.10
C GLY A 166 -11.42 12.17 10.86
N TRP A 167 -12.31 13.07 11.27
CA TRP A 167 -11.95 14.15 12.20
C TRP A 167 -11.48 13.58 13.53
N LYS A 168 -10.48 14.19 14.12
CA LYS A 168 -9.84 13.68 15.35
C LYS A 168 -10.84 13.42 16.46
N GLU A 169 -11.72 14.39 16.75
CA GLU A 169 -12.73 14.26 17.81
C GLU A 169 -13.73 13.13 17.52
N ASP A 170 -14.17 12.97 16.25
CA ASP A 170 -15.09 11.90 15.85
C ASP A 170 -14.44 10.52 15.93
N VAL A 171 -13.16 10.41 15.57
CA VAL A 171 -12.38 9.16 15.70
C VAL A 171 -12.21 8.80 17.19
N GLU A 172 -11.93 9.77 18.07
CA GLU A 172 -11.81 9.55 19.51
C GLU A 172 -13.15 9.07 20.13
N GLN A 173 -14.27 9.72 19.79
CA GLN A 173 -15.61 9.30 20.23
C GLN A 173 -15.99 7.91 19.67
N ALA A 174 -15.68 7.66 18.41
CA ALA A 174 -15.90 6.35 17.80
C ALA A 174 -15.05 5.25 18.47
N ALA A 175 -13.80 5.57 18.84
CA ALA A 175 -12.91 4.65 19.54
C ALA A 175 -13.50 4.19 20.88
N ASP A 176 -14.12 5.09 21.64
CA ASP A 176 -14.76 4.73 22.91
C ASP A 176 -16.02 3.89 22.69
N ALA A 177 -16.88 4.27 21.73
CA ALA A 177 -18.06 3.47 21.38
C ALA A 177 -17.69 2.06 20.88
N LEU A 178 -16.61 1.94 20.11
CA LEU A 178 -16.13 0.64 19.63
C LEU A 178 -15.55 -0.24 20.75
N LYS A 179 -14.92 0.36 21.77
CA LYS A 179 -14.50 -0.38 22.98
C LYS A 179 -15.72 -0.90 23.74
N GLU A 180 -16.76 -0.06 23.92
CA GLU A 180 -18.03 -0.45 24.56
C GLU A 180 -18.73 -1.57 23.75
N ALA A 181 -18.63 -1.53 22.42
CA ALA A 181 -19.18 -2.58 21.53
C ALA A 181 -18.34 -3.86 21.53
N GLY A 182 -17.23 -3.93 22.25
CA GLY A 182 -16.43 -5.16 22.44
C GLY A 182 -15.11 -5.21 21.69
N ALA A 183 -14.62 -4.11 21.13
CA ALA A 183 -13.28 -4.08 20.54
C ALA A 183 -12.22 -4.33 21.64
N LYS A 184 -11.31 -5.27 21.40
CA LYS A 184 -10.24 -5.61 22.34
C LYS A 184 -9.28 -4.44 22.60
N ARG A 185 -8.99 -3.67 21.55
CA ARG A 185 -8.18 -2.45 21.58
C ARG A 185 -8.59 -1.54 20.42
N VAL A 186 -8.47 -0.24 20.65
CA VAL A 186 -8.49 0.78 19.60
C VAL A 186 -7.22 1.61 19.80
N LEU A 187 -6.31 1.54 18.84
CA LEU A 187 -4.96 2.11 18.92
C LEU A 187 -4.84 3.27 17.93
N PRO A 188 -4.58 4.49 18.40
CA PRO A 188 -4.26 5.60 17.50
C PRO A 188 -3.06 5.27 16.61
N LEU A 189 -3.13 5.68 15.36
CA LEU A 189 -2.02 5.55 14.42
C LEU A 189 -1.24 6.86 14.35
N ASN A 190 0.08 6.74 14.26
CA ASN A 190 0.95 7.91 14.05
C ASN A 190 1.00 8.24 12.55
N VAL A 191 0.02 9.01 12.08
CA VAL A 191 -0.11 9.43 10.69
C VAL A 191 -0.43 10.92 10.62
N SER A 192 -0.08 11.57 9.50
CA SER A 192 -0.22 13.01 9.32
C SER A 192 -1.63 13.47 8.96
N GLY A 193 -2.57 12.58 8.67
CA GLY A 193 -3.91 12.95 8.24
C GLY A 193 -4.92 11.80 8.24
N PRO A 194 -6.20 12.13 7.97
CA PRO A 194 -7.31 11.17 7.95
C PRO A 194 -7.41 10.47 6.59
N PHE A 195 -6.39 9.66 6.24
CA PHE A 195 -6.30 9.03 4.94
C PHE A 195 -7.47 8.08 4.68
N HIS A 196 -7.81 7.93 3.39
CA HIS A 196 -8.92 7.09 2.94
C HIS A 196 -10.27 7.48 3.53
N SER A 197 -10.50 8.80 3.70
CA SER A 197 -11.78 9.37 4.13
C SER A 197 -12.31 10.37 3.10
N SER A 198 -13.62 10.68 3.20
CA SER A 198 -14.25 11.73 2.38
C SER A 198 -13.60 13.10 2.54
N LEU A 199 -12.86 13.34 3.64
CA LEU A 199 -12.08 14.56 3.86
C LEU A 199 -10.96 14.77 2.83
N LEU A 200 -10.59 13.72 2.09
CA LEU A 200 -9.57 13.75 1.05
C LEU A 200 -10.16 13.79 -0.39
N GLU A 201 -11.46 14.02 -0.56
CA GLU A 201 -12.08 14.06 -1.90
C GLU A 201 -11.40 15.09 -2.82
N GLN A 202 -11.13 16.30 -2.31
CA GLN A 202 -10.42 17.32 -3.07
C GLN A 202 -9.00 16.87 -3.47
N ALA A 203 -8.27 16.21 -2.55
CA ALA A 203 -6.94 15.67 -2.88
C ALA A 203 -7.02 14.56 -3.95
N GLY A 204 -8.08 13.77 -3.94
CA GLY A 204 -8.37 12.78 -4.99
C GLY A 204 -8.65 13.42 -6.35
N GLU A 205 -9.44 14.50 -6.39
CA GLU A 205 -9.71 15.26 -7.61
C GLU A 205 -8.44 15.90 -8.19
N GLU A 206 -7.60 16.49 -7.33
CA GLU A 206 -6.32 17.09 -7.75
C GLU A 206 -5.36 16.00 -8.26
N LEU A 207 -5.31 14.84 -7.59
CA LEU A 207 -4.55 13.70 -8.08
C LEU A 207 -5.06 13.20 -9.43
N GLY A 208 -6.39 13.21 -9.65
CA GLY A 208 -6.99 12.89 -10.94
C GLY A 208 -6.45 13.77 -12.08
N LYS A 209 -6.29 15.08 -11.84
CA LYS A 209 -5.70 16.01 -12.82
C LYS A 209 -4.22 15.68 -13.09
N GLU A 210 -3.45 15.34 -12.05
CA GLU A 210 -2.06 14.90 -12.22
C GLU A 210 -1.96 13.60 -13.02
N LEU A 211 -2.86 12.64 -12.79
CA LEU A 211 -2.91 11.37 -13.49
C LEU A 211 -3.21 11.52 -15.00
N GLU A 212 -3.86 12.61 -15.43
CA GLU A 212 -4.04 12.88 -16.87
C GLU A 212 -2.72 13.10 -17.62
N GLN A 213 -1.67 13.52 -16.91
CA GLN A 213 -0.33 13.73 -17.45
C GLN A 213 0.56 12.46 -17.37
N VAL A 214 0.04 11.38 -16.79
CA VAL A 214 0.78 10.13 -16.65
C VAL A 214 0.48 9.20 -17.82
N ASP A 215 1.52 8.70 -18.45
CA ASP A 215 1.41 7.68 -19.49
C ASP A 215 1.15 6.32 -18.84
N PHE A 216 0.06 5.70 -19.28
CA PHE A 216 -0.31 4.32 -18.95
C PHE A 216 -0.16 3.43 -20.18
N SER A 217 0.14 2.16 -19.95
CA SER A 217 0.26 1.13 -20.98
C SER A 217 -0.73 0.00 -20.71
N ASP A 218 -1.00 -0.83 -21.70
CA ASP A 218 -1.83 -2.01 -21.54
C ASP A 218 -1.25 -2.95 -20.49
N LEU A 219 -2.11 -3.50 -19.64
CA LEU A 219 -1.73 -4.46 -18.61
C LEU A 219 -1.25 -5.76 -19.24
N GLN A 220 -0.12 -6.28 -18.78
CA GLN A 220 0.40 -7.60 -19.18
C GLN A 220 -0.25 -8.72 -18.34
N ILE A 221 -0.60 -8.42 -17.10
CA ILE A 221 -1.31 -9.27 -16.17
C ILE A 221 -2.31 -8.39 -15.39
N PRO A 222 -3.37 -8.95 -14.80
CA PRO A 222 -4.31 -8.18 -14.00
C PRO A 222 -3.67 -7.69 -12.68
N TYR A 223 -4.22 -6.59 -12.16
CA TYR A 223 -4.03 -6.21 -10.77
C TYR A 223 -5.38 -6.12 -10.05
N VAL A 224 -5.38 -6.13 -8.71
CA VAL A 224 -6.59 -5.93 -7.90
C VAL A 224 -6.59 -4.53 -7.30
N THR A 225 -7.69 -3.77 -7.56
CA THR A 225 -7.81 -2.41 -7.04
C THR A 225 -8.32 -2.38 -5.60
N ASN A 226 -7.84 -1.41 -4.83
CA ASN A 226 -8.26 -1.24 -3.43
C ASN A 226 -9.72 -0.78 -3.27
N VAL A 227 -10.25 -0.04 -4.25
CA VAL A 227 -11.58 0.61 -4.14
C VAL A 227 -12.72 -0.40 -4.19
N THR A 228 -12.66 -1.34 -5.13
CA THR A 228 -13.74 -2.33 -5.36
C THR A 228 -13.35 -3.75 -4.95
N ALA A 229 -12.06 -4.02 -4.71
CA ALA A 229 -11.51 -5.35 -4.53
C ALA A 229 -11.77 -6.28 -5.73
N GLU A 230 -11.72 -5.74 -6.95
CA GLU A 230 -11.96 -6.45 -8.20
C GLU A 230 -10.70 -6.44 -9.05
N TYR A 231 -10.61 -7.39 -9.98
CA TYR A 231 -9.58 -7.38 -11.02
C TYR A 231 -9.75 -6.20 -11.97
N VAL A 232 -8.65 -5.55 -12.26
CA VAL A 232 -8.55 -4.58 -13.35
C VAL A 232 -7.73 -5.23 -14.46
N THR A 233 -8.36 -5.39 -15.61
CA THR A 233 -7.77 -5.92 -16.85
C THR A 233 -7.75 -4.86 -17.95
N ASP A 234 -8.51 -3.78 -17.77
CA ASP A 234 -8.60 -2.63 -18.67
C ASP A 234 -7.97 -1.41 -17.98
N ILE A 235 -6.79 -1.00 -18.47
CA ILE A 235 -6.01 0.09 -17.91
C ILE A 235 -6.74 1.45 -17.95
N THR A 236 -7.72 1.62 -18.84
CA THR A 236 -8.46 2.88 -18.98
C THR A 236 -9.22 3.29 -17.72
N LYS A 237 -9.56 2.32 -16.85
CA LYS A 237 -10.23 2.56 -15.56
C LYS A 237 -9.29 3.00 -14.45
N THR A 238 -7.97 2.81 -14.64
CA THR A 238 -6.98 2.96 -13.57
C THR A 238 -6.88 4.39 -13.04
N LYS A 239 -6.93 5.40 -13.91
CA LYS A 239 -6.85 6.81 -13.49
C LYS A 239 -7.99 7.19 -12.53
N GLU A 240 -9.22 6.84 -12.88
CA GLU A 240 -10.39 7.07 -12.04
C GLU A 240 -10.28 6.31 -10.71
N LEU A 241 -9.89 5.04 -10.75
CA LEU A 241 -9.75 4.21 -9.56
C LEU A 241 -8.69 4.76 -8.60
N LEU A 242 -7.53 5.20 -9.10
CA LEU A 242 -6.48 5.80 -8.28
C LEU A 242 -6.89 7.14 -7.67
N ALA A 243 -7.61 7.99 -8.42
CA ALA A 243 -8.15 9.24 -7.88
C ALA A 243 -9.16 8.98 -6.75
N ARG A 244 -10.09 8.03 -6.95
CA ARG A 244 -11.07 7.63 -5.94
C ARG A 244 -10.44 6.96 -4.72
N GLN A 245 -9.34 6.21 -4.90
CA GLN A 245 -8.67 5.47 -3.84
C GLN A 245 -8.27 6.36 -2.66
N VAL A 246 -7.88 7.61 -2.92
CA VAL A 246 -7.43 8.57 -1.91
C VAL A 246 -8.49 8.84 -0.85
N ALA A 247 -9.76 8.88 -1.26
CA ALA A 247 -10.91 9.17 -0.41
C ALA A 247 -11.81 7.95 -0.13
N SER A 248 -11.38 6.75 -0.53
CA SER A 248 -12.16 5.52 -0.40
C SER A 248 -11.47 4.51 0.52
N SER A 249 -12.27 3.65 1.15
CA SER A 249 -11.75 2.53 1.95
C SER A 249 -10.89 1.59 1.11
N VAL A 250 -9.79 1.14 1.69
CA VAL A 250 -8.93 0.09 1.15
C VAL A 250 -9.51 -1.28 1.53
N ARG A 251 -9.99 -2.02 0.55
CA ARG A 251 -10.63 -3.34 0.72
C ARG A 251 -9.60 -4.48 0.61
N TRP A 252 -8.56 -4.43 1.45
CA TRP A 252 -7.45 -5.37 1.38
C TRP A 252 -7.87 -6.82 1.66
N GLN A 253 -8.66 -7.04 2.72
CA GLN A 253 -9.16 -8.36 3.05
C GLN A 253 -9.93 -8.96 1.88
N GLN A 254 -10.89 -8.23 1.31
CA GLN A 254 -11.71 -8.68 0.18
C GLN A 254 -10.85 -8.95 -1.06
N SER A 255 -9.81 -8.13 -1.31
CA SER A 255 -8.87 -8.35 -2.41
C SER A 255 -8.11 -9.68 -2.25
N MET A 256 -7.65 -9.99 -1.04
CA MET A 256 -6.95 -11.26 -0.78
C MET A 256 -7.91 -12.46 -0.84
N GLU A 257 -9.12 -12.33 -0.32
CA GLU A 257 -10.17 -13.36 -0.42
C GLU A 257 -10.53 -13.66 -1.88
N LEU A 258 -10.64 -12.63 -2.73
CA LEU A 258 -10.85 -12.79 -4.18
C LEU A 258 -9.70 -13.58 -4.81
N LEU A 259 -8.44 -13.18 -4.59
CA LEU A 259 -7.27 -13.86 -5.15
C LEU A 259 -7.22 -15.35 -4.75
N ILE A 260 -7.49 -15.63 -3.47
CA ILE A 260 -7.50 -17.01 -2.95
C ILE A 260 -8.63 -17.82 -3.58
N SER A 261 -9.83 -17.25 -3.71
CA SER A 261 -10.97 -17.92 -4.34
C SER A 261 -10.71 -18.27 -5.82
N ASP A 262 -9.90 -17.45 -6.49
CA ASP A 262 -9.49 -17.66 -7.88
C ASP A 262 -8.23 -18.56 -8.03
N GLY A 263 -7.85 -19.23 -6.94
CA GLY A 263 -6.80 -20.24 -6.93
C GLY A 263 -5.37 -19.70 -6.80
N VAL A 264 -5.18 -18.45 -6.38
CA VAL A 264 -3.86 -17.97 -5.95
C VAL A 264 -3.49 -18.67 -4.65
N ASP A 265 -2.44 -19.46 -4.67
CA ASP A 265 -1.97 -20.27 -3.54
C ASP A 265 -0.64 -19.78 -2.96
N THR A 266 0.03 -18.86 -3.67
CA THR A 266 1.35 -18.37 -3.33
C THR A 266 1.41 -16.85 -3.42
N PHE A 267 1.81 -16.20 -2.34
CA PHE A 267 1.94 -14.74 -2.23
C PHE A 267 3.38 -14.37 -1.93
N VAL A 268 3.90 -13.36 -2.62
CA VAL A 268 5.23 -12.79 -2.38
C VAL A 268 5.07 -11.34 -1.98
N GLU A 269 5.26 -11.01 -0.70
CA GLU A 269 5.31 -9.63 -0.21
C GLU A 269 6.67 -9.03 -0.52
N ILE A 270 6.68 -7.98 -1.37
CA ILE A 270 7.89 -7.31 -1.86
C ILE A 270 7.97 -5.92 -1.24
N GLY A 271 8.93 -5.74 -0.35
CA GLY A 271 9.12 -4.49 0.39
C GLY A 271 9.54 -4.71 1.84
N PRO A 272 9.82 -3.62 2.58
CA PRO A 272 10.22 -3.72 3.97
C PRO A 272 9.08 -4.25 4.86
N GLY A 273 9.42 -5.02 5.87
CA GLY A 273 8.47 -5.55 6.85
C GLY A 273 7.80 -6.86 6.42
N ARG A 274 6.72 -7.21 7.14
CA ARG A 274 5.94 -8.45 6.96
C ARG A 274 4.47 -8.22 7.31
N THR A 275 3.97 -7.03 7.06
CA THR A 275 2.63 -6.62 7.47
C THR A 275 1.56 -7.37 6.70
N LEU A 276 1.71 -7.47 5.39
CA LEU A 276 0.73 -8.14 4.52
C LEU A 276 0.74 -9.65 4.74
N ALA A 277 1.91 -10.25 4.96
CA ALA A 277 2.03 -11.64 5.38
C ALA A 277 1.30 -11.91 6.71
N GLY A 278 1.37 -10.96 7.64
CA GLY A 278 0.62 -11.01 8.90
C GLY A 278 -0.89 -10.98 8.69
N PHE A 279 -1.38 -10.17 7.76
CA PHE A 279 -2.80 -10.11 7.40
C PHE A 279 -3.25 -11.39 6.70
N LEU A 280 -2.50 -11.87 5.71
CA LEU A 280 -2.80 -13.11 5.00
C LEU A 280 -2.93 -14.32 5.94
N ARG A 281 -2.06 -14.46 6.93
CA ARG A 281 -2.17 -15.54 7.93
C ARG A 281 -3.46 -15.51 8.75
N LYS A 282 -4.09 -14.34 8.89
CA LYS A 282 -5.39 -14.19 9.55
C LYS A 282 -6.56 -14.41 8.58
N ILE A 283 -6.36 -14.14 7.29
CA ILE A 283 -7.35 -14.37 6.23
C ILE A 283 -7.40 -15.85 5.87
N ASN A 284 -6.25 -16.44 5.54
CA ASN A 284 -6.14 -17.86 5.21
C ASN A 284 -4.74 -18.40 5.59
N ARG A 285 -4.70 -19.51 6.32
CA ARG A 285 -3.44 -20.14 6.80
C ARG A 285 -2.89 -21.19 5.84
N GLU A 286 -3.64 -21.56 4.81
CA GLU A 286 -3.26 -22.62 3.88
C GLU A 286 -2.41 -22.09 2.71
N VAL A 287 -2.51 -20.78 2.41
CA VAL A 287 -1.70 -20.16 1.36
C VAL A 287 -0.24 -20.01 1.77
N LYS A 288 0.65 -20.14 0.80
CA LYS A 288 2.08 -19.89 1.00
C LYS A 288 2.36 -18.40 0.93
N VAL A 289 3.14 -17.89 1.87
CA VAL A 289 3.49 -16.46 1.92
C VAL A 289 5.00 -16.33 2.11
N TYR A 290 5.62 -15.68 1.14
CA TYR A 290 7.04 -15.34 1.12
C TYR A 290 7.22 -13.84 1.32
N ASN A 291 8.34 -13.44 1.90
CA ASN A 291 8.71 -12.03 2.05
C ASN A 291 10.05 -11.78 1.39
N VAL A 292 10.14 -10.69 0.65
CA VAL A 292 11.37 -10.18 0.07
C VAL A 292 11.56 -8.75 0.59
N GLY A 293 12.21 -8.63 1.73
CA GLY A 293 12.51 -7.37 2.40
C GLY A 293 14.00 -7.14 2.64
N THR A 294 14.82 -8.17 2.41
CA THR A 294 16.28 -8.14 2.48
C THR A 294 16.90 -8.87 1.29
N TRP A 295 18.15 -8.56 0.98
CA TRP A 295 18.87 -9.23 -0.12
C TRP A 295 18.95 -10.75 0.06
N GLU A 296 19.10 -11.22 1.30
CA GLU A 296 19.15 -12.65 1.62
C GLU A 296 17.83 -13.39 1.31
N ASP A 297 16.70 -12.69 1.27
CA ASP A 297 15.42 -13.29 0.95
C ASP A 297 15.31 -13.68 -0.54
N VAL A 298 16.03 -12.97 -1.42
CA VAL A 298 15.96 -13.16 -2.89
C VAL A 298 16.25 -14.60 -3.29
N ASP A 299 17.43 -15.11 -2.91
CA ASP A 299 17.84 -16.45 -3.30
C ASP A 299 16.93 -17.53 -2.70
N LYS A 300 16.44 -17.33 -1.46
CA LYS A 300 15.49 -18.25 -0.82
C LYS A 300 14.19 -18.36 -1.61
N VAL A 301 13.62 -17.20 -1.97
CA VAL A 301 12.31 -17.15 -2.64
C VAL A 301 12.43 -17.63 -4.09
N VAL A 302 13.47 -17.23 -4.81
CA VAL A 302 13.70 -17.68 -6.19
C VAL A 302 13.93 -19.19 -6.26
N ASN A 303 14.77 -19.76 -5.38
CA ASN A 303 15.03 -21.19 -5.36
C ASN A 303 13.81 -22.07 -5.03
N GLU A 304 12.82 -21.51 -4.30
CA GLU A 304 11.59 -22.24 -3.98
C GLU A 304 10.51 -22.12 -5.05
N LEU A 305 10.51 -21.03 -5.85
CA LEU A 305 9.40 -20.71 -6.75
C LEU A 305 9.77 -20.81 -8.23
N CYS A 306 11.05 -20.84 -8.59
CA CYS A 306 11.55 -21.07 -9.96
C CYS A 306 12.22 -22.43 -10.06
#